data_d8bbfde297d67c0381d02cc7067dc54a
#
_entry.id   d8bbfde297d67c0381d02cc7067dc54a
#
_cell.length_a   1.000
_cell.length_b   1.000
_cell.length_c   1.000
_cell.angle_alpha   90.00
_cell.angle_beta   90.00
_cell.angle_gamma   90.00
#
_symmetry.space_group_name_H-M   'P 1'
#
loop_
_entity.id
_entity.type
_entity.pdbx_description
1 polymer ?
#
loop_
_entity_poly.entity_id
_entity_poly.type
_entity_poly.pdbx_seq_one_letter_code
_entity_poly.pdbx_strand_id
1 'polypeptide(L)'
;NVAKSGRIGEIRDVEACFTRLATMDSRERSDASYGGSFLEFSSYTLLPAIKLLGTEYKDVHFDILFDDKGVDVYTKVSLTYDDAMALAKNGVAVKSEGQLVIAGTNGYILAPSPWWLTRRFEVHYEDPGRVEVFEPTFQGEGFRYEISDFVSKINGVDRNGYKLKAEEAIAMAGITEAFMREKDRLLHGK
;
A
#
# COMPACT_ATOMS: atom_id res chain seq x y z
N ASN A 1 3.42 -9.02 -12.76
CA ASN A 1 3.88 -9.11 -14.14
C ASN A 1 2.96 -8.33 -15.07
N VAL A 2 1.64 -8.38 -14.90
CA VAL A 2 0.68 -7.68 -15.76
C VAL A 2 0.92 -6.15 -15.73
N ALA A 3 1.10 -5.56 -14.55
CA ALA A 3 1.37 -4.12 -14.42
C ALA A 3 2.62 -3.65 -15.19
N LYS A 4 3.66 -4.49 -15.25
CA LYS A 4 4.92 -4.20 -15.96
C LYS A 4 4.98 -4.78 -17.37
N SER A 5 3.89 -5.33 -17.89
CA SER A 5 3.85 -5.94 -19.22
C SER A 5 3.65 -4.95 -20.38
N GLY A 6 3.44 -3.66 -20.09
CA GLY A 6 3.11 -2.63 -21.06
C GLY A 6 1.64 -2.59 -21.48
N ARG A 7 0.77 -3.48 -20.96
CA ARG A 7 -0.66 -3.51 -21.33
C ARG A 7 -1.39 -2.22 -21.01
N ILE A 8 -1.09 -1.62 -19.85
CA ILE A 8 -1.68 -0.35 -19.43
C ILE A 8 -0.81 0.86 -19.79
N GLY A 9 0.24 0.65 -20.60
CA GLY A 9 1.21 1.70 -20.91
C GLY A 9 2.15 2.00 -19.75
N GLU A 10 2.58 3.25 -19.61
CA GLU A 10 3.38 3.73 -18.48
C GLU A 10 2.49 3.97 -17.27
N ILE A 11 2.92 3.47 -16.11
CA ILE A 11 2.18 3.66 -14.85
C ILE A 11 2.32 5.12 -14.42
N ARG A 12 1.19 5.77 -14.16
CA ARG A 12 1.12 7.19 -13.76
C ARG A 12 0.52 7.39 -12.37
N ASP A 13 -0.26 6.41 -11.89
CA ASP A 13 -0.85 6.50 -10.56
C ASP A 13 -1.00 5.11 -9.93
N VAL A 14 -0.79 5.05 -8.60
CA VAL A 14 -1.01 3.86 -7.79
C VAL A 14 -1.80 4.24 -6.55
N GLU A 15 -3.04 3.77 -6.47
CA GLU A 15 -3.91 4.01 -5.31
C GLU A 15 -4.18 2.70 -4.58
N ALA A 16 -3.82 2.63 -3.30
CA ALA A 16 -4.05 1.47 -2.44
C ALA A 16 -4.84 1.88 -1.19
N CYS A 17 -5.86 1.10 -0.85
CA CYS A 17 -6.72 1.37 0.30
C CYS A 17 -6.82 0.14 1.20
N PHE A 18 -6.56 0.34 2.49
CA PHE A 18 -6.84 -0.65 3.52
C PHE A 18 -7.55 0.00 4.70
N THR A 19 -8.83 -0.34 4.86
CA THR A 19 -9.63 0.14 5.99
C THR A 19 -10.33 -1.02 6.69
N ARG A 20 -10.27 -1.01 8.02
CA ARG A 20 -10.95 -1.95 8.91
C ARG A 20 -11.51 -1.19 10.10
N LEU A 21 -12.76 -1.39 10.45
CA LEU A 21 -13.29 -0.82 11.69
C LEU A 21 -12.74 -1.61 12.88
N ALA A 22 -11.90 -0.96 13.68
CA ALA A 22 -11.36 -1.50 14.91
C ALA A 22 -12.22 -1.10 16.11
N THR A 23 -12.34 -1.98 17.10
CA THR A 23 -13.07 -1.68 18.35
C THR A 23 -12.29 -0.69 19.20
N MET A 24 -12.99 0.09 20.03
CA MET A 24 -12.39 1.17 20.83
C MET A 24 -11.37 0.69 21.87
N ASP A 25 -11.43 -0.56 22.27
CA ASP A 25 -10.54 -1.23 23.23
C ASP A 25 -9.37 -1.95 22.54
N SER A 26 -9.36 -2.02 21.21
CA SER A 26 -8.25 -2.61 20.47
C SER A 26 -6.98 -1.75 20.59
N ARG A 27 -5.81 -2.37 20.46
CA ARG A 27 -4.52 -1.67 20.48
C ARG A 27 -4.48 -0.55 19.44
N GLU A 28 -5.01 -0.78 18.27
CA GLU A 28 -5.04 0.18 17.15
C GLU A 28 -5.81 1.46 17.49
N ARG A 29 -6.76 1.42 18.46
CA ARG A 29 -7.60 2.54 18.87
C ARG A 29 -7.30 3.04 20.28
N SER A 30 -6.51 2.33 21.07
CA SER A 30 -6.20 2.68 22.47
C SER A 30 -4.77 3.17 22.69
N ASP A 31 -3.85 2.92 21.77
CA ASP A 31 -2.45 3.28 21.87
C ASP A 31 -2.11 4.40 20.86
N ALA A 32 -1.97 5.65 21.36
CA ALA A 32 -1.61 6.79 20.52
C ALA A 32 -0.15 6.75 20.03
N SER A 33 0.73 6.00 20.67
CA SER A 33 2.16 5.94 20.32
C SER A 33 2.45 4.89 19.24
N TYR A 34 1.86 3.70 19.39
CA TYR A 34 2.16 2.54 18.53
C TYR A 34 0.92 1.94 17.84
N GLY A 35 -0.25 2.50 18.08
CA GLY A 35 -1.48 2.18 17.35
C GLY A 35 -1.71 3.14 16.19
N GLY A 36 -2.94 3.21 15.75
CA GLY A 36 -3.38 4.09 14.66
C GLY A 36 -3.40 3.43 13.30
N SER A 37 -4.04 4.12 12.38
CA SER A 37 -4.31 3.60 11.04
C SER A 37 -3.06 3.46 10.19
N PHE A 38 -2.11 4.38 10.34
CA PHE A 38 -0.90 4.37 9.53
C PHE A 38 0.01 3.20 9.92
N LEU A 39 0.39 3.08 11.20
CA LEU A 39 1.30 2.03 11.64
C LEU A 39 0.71 0.63 11.44
N GLU A 40 -0.62 0.50 11.48
CA GLU A 40 -1.28 -0.78 11.27
C GLU A 40 -1.29 -1.22 9.79
N PHE A 41 -1.52 -0.30 8.85
CA PHE A 41 -1.81 -0.68 7.46
C PHE A 41 -0.85 -0.13 6.41
N SER A 42 0.04 0.81 6.74
CA SER A 42 0.89 1.47 5.74
C SER A 42 1.85 0.51 5.03
N SER A 43 2.30 -0.54 5.71
CA SER A 43 3.15 -1.56 5.08
C SER A 43 2.48 -2.24 3.89
N TYR A 44 1.16 -2.43 3.95
CA TYR A 44 0.39 -2.96 2.83
C TYR A 44 0.20 -1.90 1.74
N THR A 45 -0.24 -0.69 2.11
CA THR A 45 -0.68 0.33 1.15
C THR A 45 0.47 1.06 0.46
N LEU A 46 1.63 1.19 1.10
CA LEU A 46 2.83 1.77 0.50
C LEU A 46 3.58 0.80 -0.43
N LEU A 47 3.53 -0.52 -0.12
CA LEU A 47 4.27 -1.52 -0.87
C LEU A 47 3.99 -1.51 -2.39
N PRO A 48 2.73 -1.42 -2.88
CA PRO A 48 2.46 -1.35 -4.31
C PRO A 48 3.10 -0.14 -4.99
N ALA A 49 3.06 1.03 -4.36
CA ALA A 49 3.67 2.25 -4.89
C ALA A 49 5.19 2.09 -5.02
N ILE A 50 5.86 1.69 -3.93
CA ILE A 50 7.32 1.49 -3.93
C ILE A 50 7.75 0.39 -4.91
N LYS A 51 6.97 -0.68 -5.05
CA LYS A 51 7.24 -1.78 -6.00
C LYS A 51 7.09 -1.38 -7.47
N LEU A 52 6.17 -0.50 -7.77
CA LEU A 52 5.79 -0.16 -9.14
C LEU A 52 6.46 1.13 -9.63
N LEU A 53 6.56 2.14 -8.76
CA LEU A 53 7.10 3.47 -9.09
C LEU A 53 8.54 3.66 -8.62
N GLY A 54 9.03 2.81 -7.70
CA GLY A 54 10.40 2.88 -7.18
C GLY A 54 10.51 3.60 -5.84
N THR A 55 11.76 3.72 -5.37
CA THR A 55 12.09 4.29 -4.04
C THR A 55 12.37 5.79 -4.08
N GLU A 56 12.57 6.37 -5.26
CA GLU A 56 13.00 7.76 -5.47
C GLU A 56 11.78 8.69 -5.61
N TYR A 57 10.92 8.74 -4.57
CA TYR A 57 9.86 9.74 -4.52
C TYR A 57 10.44 11.12 -4.17
N LYS A 58 9.86 12.19 -4.73
CA LYS A 58 10.30 13.59 -4.52
C LYS A 58 9.73 14.18 -3.24
N ASP A 59 8.49 13.85 -2.94
CA ASP A 59 7.76 14.41 -1.80
C ASP A 59 6.81 13.38 -1.19
N VAL A 60 6.57 13.53 0.12
CA VAL A 60 5.57 12.78 0.87
C VAL A 60 4.71 13.74 1.67
N HIS A 61 3.39 13.60 1.52
CA HIS A 61 2.41 14.41 2.25
C HIS A 61 1.44 13.51 3.02
N PHE A 62 1.04 13.94 4.22
CA PHE A 62 0.12 13.23 5.09
C PHE A 62 -1.11 14.08 5.41
N ASP A 63 -2.30 13.54 5.15
CA ASP A 63 -3.57 14.04 5.67
C ASP A 63 -4.01 13.10 6.79
N ILE A 64 -4.05 13.59 8.01
CA ILE A 64 -4.29 12.76 9.21
C ILE A 64 -5.56 13.23 9.93
N LEU A 65 -6.47 12.29 10.18
CA LEU A 65 -7.61 12.49 11.07
C LEU A 65 -7.32 11.81 12.41
N PHE A 66 -7.31 12.59 13.48
CA PHE A 66 -7.10 12.10 14.83
C PHE A 66 -8.44 11.96 15.58
N ASP A 67 -8.49 11.03 16.54
CA ASP A 67 -9.53 11.00 17.57
C ASP A 67 -9.15 11.84 18.80
N ASP A 68 -10.04 11.88 19.78
CA ASP A 68 -9.87 12.67 21.02
C ASP A 68 -8.65 12.24 21.87
N LYS A 69 -8.11 11.05 21.62
CA LYS A 69 -6.93 10.51 22.31
C LYS A 69 -5.63 10.74 21.55
N GLY A 70 -5.69 11.39 20.38
CA GLY A 70 -4.52 11.61 19.52
C GLY A 70 -4.12 10.36 18.70
N VAL A 71 -5.00 9.38 18.57
CA VAL A 71 -4.79 8.24 17.67
C VAL A 71 -5.16 8.66 16.26
N ASP A 72 -4.31 8.41 15.27
CA ASP A 72 -4.61 8.59 13.86
C ASP A 72 -5.61 7.52 13.40
N VAL A 73 -6.86 7.90 13.25
CA VAL A 73 -7.96 6.98 12.92
C VAL A 73 -8.19 6.81 11.43
N TYR A 74 -7.70 7.77 10.64
CA TYR A 74 -7.68 7.70 9.18
C TYR A 74 -6.52 8.55 8.65
N THR A 75 -5.68 7.94 7.81
CA THR A 75 -4.51 8.59 7.25
C THR A 75 -4.45 8.36 5.75
N LYS A 76 -4.27 9.45 4.98
CA LYS A 76 -3.89 9.40 3.58
C LYS A 76 -2.44 9.80 3.43
N VAL A 77 -1.72 9.08 2.60
CA VAL A 77 -0.33 9.39 2.25
C VAL A 77 -0.24 9.56 0.76
N SER A 78 0.18 10.75 0.33
CA SER A 78 0.46 11.04 -1.07
C SER A 78 1.96 11.02 -1.32
N LEU A 79 2.41 10.28 -2.33
CA LEU A 79 3.79 10.28 -2.81
C LEU A 79 3.82 10.92 -4.21
N THR A 80 4.75 11.84 -4.42
CA THR A 80 4.98 12.46 -5.72
C THR A 80 6.30 11.97 -6.32
N TYR A 81 6.27 11.55 -7.56
CA TYR A 81 7.43 11.16 -8.37
C TYR A 81 7.59 12.14 -9.53
N ASP A 82 8.60 11.97 -10.38
CA ASP A 82 8.80 12.82 -11.58
C ASP A 82 7.59 12.80 -12.52
N ASP A 83 7.10 11.60 -12.80
CA ASP A 83 6.07 11.37 -13.82
C ASP A 83 4.89 10.55 -13.30
N ALA A 84 4.80 10.35 -11.98
CA ALA A 84 3.75 9.54 -11.37
C ALA A 84 3.39 10.04 -9.97
N MET A 85 2.27 9.56 -9.48
CA MET A 85 1.78 9.81 -8.12
C MET A 85 1.37 8.49 -7.46
N ALA A 86 1.30 8.49 -6.14
CA ALA A 86 0.66 7.40 -5.41
C ALA A 86 -0.16 7.93 -4.25
N LEU A 87 -1.23 7.22 -3.90
CA LEU A 87 -2.10 7.50 -2.77
C LEU A 87 -2.32 6.23 -1.95
N ALA A 88 -1.87 6.24 -0.71
CA ALA A 88 -2.13 5.18 0.27
C ALA A 88 -3.20 5.66 1.27
N LYS A 89 -4.28 4.89 1.46
CA LYS A 89 -5.37 5.19 2.39
C LYS A 89 -5.43 4.12 3.49
N ASN A 90 -5.33 4.56 4.73
CA ASN A 90 -5.30 3.68 5.91
C ASN A 90 -6.40 4.10 6.88
N GLY A 91 -7.20 3.16 7.40
CA GLY A 91 -8.29 3.52 8.30
C GLY A 91 -8.62 2.45 9.33
N VAL A 92 -8.74 2.87 10.61
CA VAL A 92 -9.19 2.02 11.73
C VAL A 92 -10.56 2.44 12.28
N ALA A 93 -11.06 3.62 11.88
CA ALA A 93 -12.38 4.11 12.25
C ALA A 93 -13.21 4.62 11.07
N VAL A 94 -12.65 4.58 9.86
CA VAL A 94 -13.35 4.91 8.62
C VAL A 94 -13.35 3.66 7.75
N LYS A 95 -14.53 3.23 7.27
CA LYS A 95 -14.66 2.10 6.34
C LYS A 95 -14.89 2.63 4.94
N SER A 96 -14.05 2.18 4.01
CA SER A 96 -14.21 2.42 2.57
C SER A 96 -13.94 1.15 1.78
N GLU A 97 -14.08 1.21 0.45
CA GLU A 97 -13.68 0.12 -0.42
C GLU A 97 -12.17 -0.12 -0.32
N GLY A 98 -11.80 -1.37 -0.04
CA GLY A 98 -10.39 -1.78 0.11
C GLY A 98 -9.84 -2.31 -1.21
N GLN A 99 -9.61 -1.44 -2.18
CA GLN A 99 -9.14 -1.76 -3.52
C GLN A 99 -7.69 -1.30 -3.75
N LEU A 100 -7.06 -1.87 -4.77
CA LEU A 100 -5.84 -1.39 -5.38
C LEU A 100 -6.12 -1.01 -6.83
N VAL A 101 -5.80 0.22 -7.22
CA VAL A 101 -5.88 0.71 -8.60
C VAL A 101 -4.47 1.07 -9.06
N ILE A 102 -4.08 0.62 -10.25
CA ILE A 102 -2.82 0.97 -10.91
C ILE A 102 -3.20 1.54 -12.26
N ALA A 103 -3.12 2.86 -12.38
CA ALA A 103 -3.50 3.56 -13.60
C ALA A 103 -2.28 3.87 -14.47
N GLY A 104 -2.45 3.70 -15.77
CA GLY A 104 -1.43 3.94 -16.76
C GLY A 104 -1.96 4.72 -17.96
N THR A 105 -1.10 4.94 -18.97
CA THR A 105 -1.42 5.76 -20.14
C THR A 105 -2.35 5.08 -21.15
N ASN A 106 -2.58 3.76 -21.04
CA ASN A 106 -3.44 2.99 -21.96
C ASN A 106 -4.56 2.21 -21.24
N GLY A 107 -4.69 2.36 -19.93
CA GLY A 107 -5.68 1.63 -19.15
C GLY A 107 -5.30 1.55 -17.68
N TYR A 108 -6.04 0.77 -16.93
CA TYR A 108 -5.76 0.58 -15.51
C TYR A 108 -5.99 -0.87 -15.07
N ILE A 109 -5.38 -1.22 -13.95
CA ILE A 109 -5.61 -2.48 -13.24
C ILE A 109 -6.43 -2.18 -12.00
N LEU A 110 -7.51 -2.93 -11.81
CA LEU A 110 -8.32 -2.92 -10.59
C LEU A 110 -8.22 -4.26 -9.89
N ALA A 111 -7.71 -4.26 -8.66
CA ALA A 111 -7.85 -5.39 -7.75
C ALA A 111 -8.87 -5.01 -6.66
N PRO A 112 -10.07 -5.64 -6.65
CA PRO A 112 -11.12 -5.34 -5.67
C PRO A 112 -10.74 -5.82 -4.27
N SER A 113 -11.49 -5.37 -3.28
CA SER A 113 -11.34 -5.79 -1.89
C SER A 113 -11.58 -7.31 -1.72
N PRO A 114 -10.77 -8.00 -0.91
CA PRO A 114 -9.54 -7.56 -0.25
C PRO A 114 -8.31 -7.74 -1.17
N TRP A 115 -7.84 -6.68 -1.77
CA TRP A 115 -6.74 -6.74 -2.76
C TRP A 115 -5.44 -7.36 -2.22
N TRP A 116 -5.17 -7.27 -0.92
CA TRP A 116 -4.00 -7.90 -0.28
C TRP A 116 -4.08 -9.44 -0.22
N LEU A 117 -5.25 -10.01 -0.52
CA LEU A 117 -5.49 -11.44 -0.75
C LEU A 117 -5.87 -11.70 -2.21
N THR A 118 -5.28 -10.98 -3.15
CA THR A 118 -5.68 -10.91 -4.55
C THR A 118 -6.04 -12.26 -5.16
N ARG A 119 -7.33 -12.53 -5.29
CA ARG A 119 -7.87 -13.72 -5.97
C ARG A 119 -8.45 -13.39 -7.34
N ARG A 120 -8.63 -12.10 -7.61
CA ARG A 120 -9.12 -11.58 -8.88
C ARG A 120 -8.57 -10.17 -9.07
N PHE A 121 -8.19 -9.85 -10.30
CA PHE A 121 -7.97 -8.49 -10.73
C PHE A 121 -8.36 -8.34 -12.20
N GLU A 122 -8.61 -7.12 -12.63
CA GLU A 122 -9.09 -6.79 -13.95
C GLU A 122 -8.15 -5.76 -14.59
N VAL A 123 -7.96 -5.88 -15.91
CA VAL A 123 -7.33 -4.86 -16.73
C VAL A 123 -8.41 -4.21 -17.59
N HIS A 124 -8.59 -2.93 -17.40
CA HIS A 124 -9.54 -2.11 -18.13
C HIS A 124 -8.80 -1.20 -19.11
N TYR A 125 -9.39 -0.98 -20.25
CA TYR A 125 -8.87 -0.12 -21.31
C TYR A 125 -9.83 1.06 -21.55
N GLU A 126 -9.44 2.01 -22.44
CA GLU A 126 -10.30 3.13 -22.81
C GLU A 126 -11.64 2.68 -23.41
N ASP A 127 -11.63 1.60 -24.21
CA ASP A 127 -12.87 0.93 -24.66
C ASP A 127 -13.50 0.19 -23.47
N PRO A 128 -14.66 0.61 -22.96
CA PRO A 128 -15.34 -0.05 -21.82
C PRO A 128 -15.72 -1.50 -22.09
N GLY A 129 -15.85 -1.89 -23.34
CA GLY A 129 -16.13 -3.29 -23.74
C GLY A 129 -14.92 -4.21 -23.64
N ARG A 130 -13.74 -3.64 -23.49
CA ARG A 130 -12.49 -4.39 -23.42
C ARG A 130 -12.01 -4.50 -21.99
N VAL A 131 -12.29 -5.63 -21.34
CA VAL A 131 -11.83 -5.97 -19.99
C VAL A 131 -11.19 -7.35 -20.00
N GLU A 132 -9.99 -7.46 -19.43
CA GLU A 132 -9.32 -8.73 -19.21
C GLU A 132 -9.39 -9.09 -17.73
N VAL A 133 -9.87 -10.29 -17.40
CA VAL A 133 -10.02 -10.79 -16.03
C VAL A 133 -8.95 -11.81 -15.73
N PHE A 134 -8.33 -11.69 -14.56
CA PHE A 134 -7.31 -12.61 -14.07
C PHE A 134 -7.71 -13.16 -12.69
N GLU A 135 -7.69 -14.48 -12.55
CA GLU A 135 -8.04 -15.18 -11.32
C GLU A 135 -6.88 -16.08 -10.86
N PRO A 136 -5.84 -15.48 -10.24
CA PRO A 136 -4.70 -16.24 -9.75
C PRO A 136 -5.11 -17.18 -8.62
N THR A 137 -4.56 -18.39 -8.63
CA THR A 137 -4.76 -19.38 -7.56
C THR A 137 -3.58 -19.37 -6.60
N PHE A 138 -3.87 -19.43 -5.30
CA PHE A 138 -2.89 -19.61 -4.24
C PHE A 138 -2.95 -21.04 -3.69
N GLN A 139 -1.79 -21.59 -3.38
CA GLN A 139 -1.69 -22.85 -2.66
C GLN A 139 -1.59 -22.59 -1.15
N GLY A 140 -2.67 -22.81 -0.42
CA GLY A 140 -2.73 -22.55 1.02
C GLY A 140 -2.77 -21.04 1.34
N GLU A 141 -2.17 -20.65 2.46
CA GLU A 141 -2.16 -19.28 2.97
C GLU A 141 -0.87 -18.53 2.66
N GLY A 142 -0.88 -17.20 2.79
CA GLY A 142 0.23 -16.31 2.46
C GLY A 142 1.54 -16.63 3.19
N PHE A 143 1.49 -17.07 4.44
CA PHE A 143 2.64 -17.45 5.26
C PHE A 143 3.58 -18.46 4.60
N ARG A 144 3.05 -19.39 3.84
CA ARG A 144 3.88 -20.39 3.12
C ARG A 144 4.83 -19.71 2.13
N TYR A 145 4.38 -18.66 1.45
CA TYR A 145 5.21 -17.92 0.49
C TYR A 145 6.25 -17.07 1.21
N GLU A 146 5.88 -16.44 2.32
CA GLU A 146 6.78 -15.66 3.17
C GLU A 146 7.91 -16.53 3.73
N ILE A 147 7.57 -17.68 4.35
CA ILE A 147 8.55 -18.63 4.87
C ILE A 147 9.48 -19.14 3.75
N SER A 148 8.92 -19.51 2.59
CA SER A 148 9.70 -19.98 1.45
C SER A 148 10.67 -18.90 0.96
N ASP A 149 10.24 -17.63 0.96
CA ASP A 149 11.05 -16.49 0.59
C ASP A 149 12.19 -16.25 1.58
N PHE A 150 11.87 -16.25 2.86
CA PHE A 150 12.86 -16.08 3.93
C PHE A 150 13.94 -17.16 3.90
N VAL A 151 13.55 -18.43 3.77
CA VAL A 151 14.49 -19.56 3.64
C VAL A 151 15.35 -19.42 2.39
N SER A 152 14.77 -18.99 1.27
CA SER A 152 15.53 -18.77 0.03
C SER A 152 16.59 -17.68 0.20
N LYS A 153 16.27 -16.58 0.90
CA LYS A 153 17.25 -15.51 1.20
C LYS A 153 18.38 -16.01 2.09
N ILE A 154 18.09 -16.77 3.14
CA ILE A 154 19.13 -17.37 4.00
C ILE A 154 20.08 -18.25 3.19
N ASN A 155 19.56 -19.01 2.25
CA ASN A 155 20.33 -19.92 1.41
C ASN A 155 21.00 -19.22 0.19
N GLY A 156 20.93 -17.90 0.09
CA GLY A 156 21.52 -17.13 -1.02
C GLY A 156 20.86 -17.38 -2.38
N VAL A 157 19.63 -17.94 -2.38
CA VAL A 157 18.90 -18.27 -3.62
C VAL A 157 17.88 -17.16 -3.87
N ASP A 158 18.21 -16.23 -4.75
CA ASP A 158 17.24 -15.22 -5.23
C ASP A 158 16.39 -15.81 -6.36
N ARG A 159 15.19 -16.31 -6.04
CA ARG A 159 14.31 -16.98 -7.01
C ARG A 159 13.32 -16.06 -7.69
N ASN A 160 13.07 -14.84 -7.18
CA ASN A 160 12.04 -13.96 -7.74
C ASN A 160 12.35 -12.47 -7.51
N GLY A 161 12.42 -11.67 -8.56
CA GLY A 161 12.60 -10.22 -8.53
C GLY A 161 11.41 -9.41 -7.98
N TYR A 162 10.38 -10.07 -7.42
CA TYR A 162 9.21 -9.42 -6.80
C TYR A 162 9.26 -9.35 -5.27
N LYS A 163 10.29 -9.92 -4.67
CA LYS A 163 10.49 -9.88 -3.23
C LYS A 163 10.81 -8.46 -2.78
N LEU A 164 10.49 -8.15 -1.53
CA LEU A 164 10.89 -6.90 -0.92
C LEU A 164 12.41 -6.82 -0.88
N LYS A 165 12.97 -5.81 -1.50
CA LYS A 165 14.38 -5.50 -1.49
C LYS A 165 14.75 -4.62 -0.31
N ALA A 166 16.05 -4.59 0.06
CA ALA A 166 16.51 -3.79 1.20
C ALA A 166 16.24 -2.28 0.98
N GLU A 167 16.51 -1.78 -0.23
CA GLU A 167 16.25 -0.38 -0.58
C GLU A 167 14.76 -0.01 -0.50
N GLU A 168 13.86 -0.93 -0.86
CA GLU A 168 12.41 -0.73 -0.75
C GLU A 168 11.96 -0.69 0.72
N ALA A 169 12.50 -1.59 1.56
CA ALA A 169 12.23 -1.57 3.00
C ALA A 169 12.74 -0.30 3.68
N ILE A 170 13.92 0.19 3.28
CA ILE A 170 14.50 1.45 3.79
C ILE A 170 13.61 2.63 3.38
N ALA A 171 13.15 2.70 2.12
CA ALA A 171 12.26 3.77 1.67
C ALA A 171 10.95 3.78 2.46
N MET A 172 10.32 2.62 2.69
CA MET A 172 9.11 2.51 3.50
C MET A 172 9.34 2.92 4.96
N ALA A 173 10.50 2.55 5.55
CA ALA A 173 10.89 2.99 6.89
C ALA A 173 11.08 4.51 6.96
N GLY A 174 11.68 5.12 5.93
CA GLY A 174 11.81 6.57 5.81
C GLY A 174 10.47 7.31 5.76
N ILE A 175 9.48 6.75 5.04
CA ILE A 175 8.11 7.30 5.05
C ILE A 175 7.48 7.16 6.44
N THR A 176 7.71 6.05 7.14
CA THR A 176 7.22 5.85 8.51
C THR A 176 7.84 6.85 9.48
N GLU A 177 9.14 7.11 9.38
CA GLU A 177 9.81 8.13 10.17
C GLU A 177 9.26 9.54 9.89
N ALA A 178 9.03 9.87 8.62
CA ALA A 178 8.42 11.14 8.23
C ALA A 178 7.01 11.29 8.80
N PHE A 179 6.20 10.22 8.77
CA PHE A 179 4.88 10.21 9.40
C PHE A 179 4.95 10.47 10.91
N MET A 180 5.86 9.80 11.62
CA MET A 180 5.99 9.97 13.07
C MET A 180 6.37 11.41 13.43
N ARG A 181 7.27 12.03 12.67
CA ARG A 181 7.62 13.46 12.84
C ARG A 181 6.42 14.39 12.58
N GLU A 182 5.67 14.13 11.52
CA GLU A 182 4.49 14.95 11.19
C GLU A 182 3.37 14.76 12.22
N LYS A 183 3.13 13.56 12.69
CA LYS A 183 2.18 13.25 13.77
C LYS A 183 2.54 14.00 15.04
N ASP A 184 3.81 13.96 15.46
CA ASP A 184 4.30 14.66 16.65
C ASP A 184 4.14 16.18 16.49
N ARG A 185 4.49 16.72 15.33
CA ARG A 185 4.30 18.15 14.99
C ARG A 185 2.84 18.58 15.10
N LEU A 186 1.90 17.77 14.60
CA LEU A 186 0.47 18.10 14.61
C LEU A 186 -0.16 18.00 16.01
N LEU A 187 0.30 17.04 16.83
CA LEU A 187 -0.23 16.83 18.18
C LEU A 187 0.39 17.77 19.22
N HIS A 188 1.66 18.14 19.08
CA HIS A 188 2.45 18.83 20.10
C HIS A 188 3.13 20.11 19.60
N GLY A 189 3.21 20.30 18.29
CA GLY A 189 3.80 21.48 17.67
C GLY A 189 2.92 22.70 17.87
N LYS A 190 3.48 23.69 18.59
CA LYS A 190 2.99 25.07 18.61
C LYS A 190 3.71 25.88 17.54
#